data_7214a6979737b307c9a3d1ca9f7659a0
#
_entry.id   7214a6979737b307c9a3d1ca9f7659a0
#
_cell.length_a   1.000
_cell.length_b   1.000
_cell.length_c   1.000
_cell.angle_alpha   90.00
_cell.angle_beta   90.00
_cell.angle_gamma   90.00
#
_symmetry.space_group_name_H-M   'P 1'
#
loop_
_entity.id
_entity.type
_entity.pdbx_description
1 polymer ?
#
loop_
_entity_poly.entity_id
_entity_poly.type
_entity_poly.pdbx_seq_one_letter_code
_entity_poly.pdbx_strand_id
1 'polypeptide(L)'
;MASEEEKATFVRAMFARIAPRYDLMNRLMTLGRDRAWRRVAAELAALPPGGLAIDVATGTADLAIALAGQTPTGYTVGVDFSLPMMALGRRKIERSHLEAAGLADRIGFVGGDALALPFPDDTFDCAVSGFALRNVTSVPQTLAEMRRVVAPGGRIVVLELTKPTLPIFRRVFRLAFHRLVPPIGGWITGEPEAYRYLPESVDRFLSPEELKAFMEKAGLREVQYRLLALGIAAVHVGVVNG
;
A
#
# COMPACT_ATOMS: atom_id res chain seq x y z
N MET A 1 25.93 -5.34 1.49
CA MET A 1 24.46 -5.14 1.55
C MET A 1 24.22 -3.97 2.50
N ALA A 2 23.40 -2.99 2.13
CA ALA A 2 23.02 -1.90 3.03
C ALA A 2 22.33 -2.47 4.28
N SER A 3 22.54 -1.87 5.45
CA SER A 3 21.85 -2.26 6.69
C SER A 3 20.34 -1.97 6.56
N GLU A 4 19.52 -2.60 7.42
CA GLU A 4 18.07 -2.32 7.44
C GLU A 4 17.79 -0.85 7.74
N GLU A 5 18.58 -0.24 8.60
CA GLU A 5 18.48 1.19 8.95
C GLU A 5 18.86 2.11 7.77
N GLU A 6 19.90 1.76 7.02
CA GLU A 6 20.27 2.48 5.79
C GLU A 6 19.16 2.39 4.74
N LYS A 7 18.55 1.21 4.58
CA LYS A 7 17.40 1.02 3.68
C LYS A 7 16.21 1.88 4.12
N ALA A 8 15.84 1.86 5.40
CA ALA A 8 14.73 2.66 5.93
C ALA A 8 14.95 4.15 5.73
N THR A 9 16.16 4.64 6.02
CA THR A 9 16.54 6.04 5.83
C THR A 9 16.49 6.46 4.37
N PHE A 10 17.04 5.63 3.47
CA PHE A 10 16.99 5.87 2.02
C PHE A 10 15.55 5.95 1.51
N VAL A 11 14.72 4.96 1.87
CA VAL A 11 13.30 4.88 1.45
C VAL A 11 12.53 6.10 1.94
N ARG A 12 12.70 6.49 3.22
CA ARG A 12 12.05 7.68 3.79
C ARG A 12 12.42 8.95 3.02
N ALA A 13 13.71 9.19 2.80
CA ALA A 13 14.20 10.36 2.08
C ALA A 13 13.71 10.38 0.62
N MET A 14 13.73 9.24 -0.04
CA MET A 14 13.25 9.09 -1.42
C MET A 14 11.76 9.44 -1.54
N PHE A 15 10.90 8.86 -0.70
CA PHE A 15 9.46 9.14 -0.73
C PHE A 15 9.14 10.60 -0.40
N ALA A 16 9.88 11.22 0.54
CA ALA A 16 9.71 12.65 0.82
C ALA A 16 10.00 13.53 -0.41
N ARG A 17 11.05 13.20 -1.21
CA ARG A 17 11.40 13.96 -2.43
C ARG A 17 10.37 13.77 -3.55
N ILE A 18 9.91 12.54 -3.81
CA ILE A 18 8.96 12.29 -4.91
C ILE A 18 7.50 12.63 -4.55
N ALA A 19 7.20 12.87 -3.27
CA ALA A 19 5.86 13.10 -2.76
C ALA A 19 5.00 14.07 -3.61
N PRO A 20 5.49 15.23 -4.07
CA PRO A 20 4.67 16.18 -4.83
C PRO A 20 4.13 15.65 -6.17
N ARG A 21 4.81 14.66 -6.77
CA ARG A 21 4.46 14.09 -8.08
C ARG A 21 4.14 12.59 -8.01
N TYR A 22 4.10 12.03 -6.80
CA TYR A 22 3.88 10.61 -6.56
C TYR A 22 2.58 10.09 -7.18
N ASP A 23 1.46 10.75 -6.92
CA ASP A 23 0.15 10.35 -7.44
C ASP A 23 0.09 10.43 -8.97
N LEU A 24 0.68 11.49 -9.54
CA LEU A 24 0.76 11.65 -11.00
C LEU A 24 1.52 10.48 -11.63
N MET A 25 2.67 10.14 -11.08
CA MET A 25 3.48 9.05 -11.59
C MET A 25 2.83 7.69 -11.45
N ASN A 26 2.17 7.42 -10.32
CA ASN A 26 1.40 6.18 -10.15
C ASN A 26 0.30 6.06 -11.21
N ARG A 27 -0.44 7.14 -11.48
CA ARG A 27 -1.47 7.16 -12.54
C ARG A 27 -0.89 6.91 -13.93
N LEU A 28 0.23 7.55 -14.26
CA LEU A 28 0.88 7.36 -15.56
C LEU A 28 1.38 5.93 -15.73
N MET A 29 2.09 5.38 -14.74
CA MET A 29 2.65 4.03 -14.80
C MET A 29 1.59 2.93 -14.82
N THR A 30 0.44 3.16 -14.18
CA THR A 30 -0.65 2.19 -14.12
C THR A 30 -1.75 2.46 -15.16
N LEU A 31 -1.59 3.50 -15.98
CA LEU A 31 -2.63 4.00 -16.89
C LEU A 31 -3.96 4.27 -16.14
N GLY A 32 -3.85 4.79 -14.90
CA GLY A 32 -4.99 5.09 -14.03
C GLY A 32 -5.67 3.88 -13.38
N ARG A 33 -5.17 2.66 -13.61
CA ARG A 33 -5.77 1.43 -13.06
C ARG A 33 -5.55 1.27 -11.56
N ASP A 34 -4.58 1.96 -10.97
CA ASP A 34 -4.28 1.96 -9.54
C ASP A 34 -5.51 2.31 -8.68
N ARG A 35 -6.40 3.19 -9.16
CA ARG A 35 -7.66 3.51 -8.48
C ARG A 35 -8.62 2.31 -8.41
N ALA A 36 -8.76 1.59 -9.54
CA ALA A 36 -9.59 0.39 -9.58
C ALA A 36 -9.02 -0.72 -8.70
N TRP A 37 -7.69 -0.87 -8.65
CA TRP A 37 -7.03 -1.86 -7.80
C TRP A 37 -7.22 -1.55 -6.31
N ARG A 38 -7.10 -0.26 -5.91
CA ARG A 38 -7.36 0.17 -4.53
C ARG A 38 -8.82 -0.03 -4.14
N ARG A 39 -9.77 0.18 -5.07
CA ARG A 39 -11.19 -0.12 -4.81
C ARG A 39 -11.39 -1.60 -4.52
N VAL A 40 -10.80 -2.49 -5.31
CA VAL A 40 -10.85 -3.94 -5.06
C VAL A 40 -10.26 -4.29 -3.70
N ALA A 41 -9.13 -3.68 -3.31
CA ALA A 41 -8.53 -3.91 -2.00
C ALA A 41 -9.45 -3.42 -0.86
N ALA A 42 -10.06 -2.26 -1.01
CA ALA A 42 -11.01 -1.70 -0.05
C ALA A 42 -12.29 -2.57 0.09
N GLU A 43 -12.82 -3.08 -1.04
CA GLU A 43 -13.95 -4.02 -1.04
C GLU A 43 -13.63 -5.31 -0.29
N LEU A 44 -12.43 -5.87 -0.50
CA LEU A 44 -11.97 -7.10 0.16
C LEU A 44 -11.72 -6.91 1.67
N ALA A 45 -11.39 -5.69 2.11
CA ALA A 45 -11.23 -5.37 3.52
C ALA A 45 -12.55 -5.51 4.29
N ALA A 46 -13.69 -5.37 3.59
CA ALA A 46 -15.04 -5.55 4.11
C ALA A 46 -15.26 -4.81 5.45
N LEU A 47 -14.85 -3.54 5.50
CA LEU A 47 -15.04 -2.70 6.68
C LEU A 47 -16.52 -2.63 7.04
N PRO A 48 -16.93 -3.04 8.26
CA PRO A 48 -18.33 -2.98 8.68
C PRO A 48 -18.82 -1.54 8.84
N PRO A 49 -20.13 -1.28 8.77
CA PRO A 49 -20.70 0.01 9.12
C PRO A 49 -20.30 0.44 10.54
N GLY A 50 -19.78 1.67 10.69
CA GLY A 50 -19.25 2.15 11.97
C GLY A 50 -17.90 1.58 12.38
N GLY A 51 -17.31 0.70 11.57
CA GLY A 51 -16.04 0.05 11.87
C GLY A 51 -14.83 0.98 11.77
N LEU A 52 -13.72 0.53 12.34
CA LEU A 52 -12.44 1.21 12.39
C LEU A 52 -11.41 0.46 11.53
N ALA A 53 -10.83 1.14 10.55
CA ALA A 53 -9.81 0.59 9.66
C ALA A 53 -8.45 1.26 9.84
N ILE A 54 -7.37 0.53 9.55
CA ILE A 54 -6.03 1.09 9.44
C ILE A 54 -5.45 0.89 8.04
N ASP A 55 -4.90 1.96 7.45
CA ASP A 55 -4.11 1.92 6.21
C ASP A 55 -2.62 2.08 6.56
N VAL A 56 -1.89 0.98 6.51
CA VAL A 56 -0.48 0.89 6.93
C VAL A 56 0.42 1.29 5.77
N ALA A 57 1.32 2.25 6.02
CA ALA A 57 2.11 2.97 5.04
C ALA A 57 1.20 3.68 4.00
N THR A 58 0.30 4.50 4.52
CA THR A 58 -0.80 5.16 3.78
C THR A 58 -0.31 6.12 2.69
N GLY A 59 0.90 6.64 2.78
CA GLY A 59 1.47 7.60 1.83
C GLY A 59 0.58 8.83 1.66
N THR A 60 0.07 9.04 0.44
CA THR A 60 -0.85 10.13 0.08
C THR A 60 -2.33 9.77 0.30
N ALA A 61 -2.62 8.73 1.08
CA ALA A 61 -3.94 8.31 1.53
C ALA A 61 -4.92 7.80 0.45
N ASP A 62 -4.45 7.43 -0.75
CA ASP A 62 -5.36 6.96 -1.80
C ASP A 62 -6.13 5.69 -1.41
N LEU A 63 -5.52 4.77 -0.64
CA LEU A 63 -6.19 3.56 -0.18
C LEU A 63 -7.10 3.84 1.02
N ALA A 64 -6.67 4.71 1.96
CA ALA A 64 -7.52 5.20 3.05
C ALA A 64 -8.80 5.87 2.53
N ILE A 65 -8.68 6.71 1.47
CA ILE A 65 -9.82 7.33 0.79
C ILE A 65 -10.73 6.26 0.17
N ALA A 66 -10.17 5.25 -0.47
CA ALA A 66 -10.96 4.18 -1.06
C ALA A 66 -11.72 3.38 0.01
N LEU A 67 -11.10 3.11 1.17
CA LEU A 67 -11.73 2.45 2.33
C LEU A 67 -12.87 3.28 2.92
N ALA A 68 -12.61 4.54 3.25
CA ALA A 68 -13.61 5.43 3.81
C ALA A 68 -14.82 5.63 2.86
N GLY A 69 -14.62 5.43 1.56
CA GLY A 69 -15.68 5.45 0.56
C GLY A 69 -16.56 4.19 0.52
N GLN A 70 -16.16 3.07 1.17
CA GLN A 70 -16.96 1.84 1.15
C GLN A 70 -18.13 1.85 2.13
N THR A 71 -18.03 2.61 3.20
CA THR A 71 -19.08 2.73 4.22
C THR A 71 -19.27 4.18 4.62
N PRO A 72 -20.52 4.66 4.78
CA PRO A 72 -20.79 6.05 5.15
C PRO A 72 -20.44 6.39 6.60
N THR A 73 -20.22 5.40 7.46
CA THR A 73 -20.06 5.57 8.91
C THR A 73 -18.74 5.05 9.47
N GLY A 74 -17.92 4.37 8.65
CA GLY A 74 -16.62 3.86 9.08
C GLY A 74 -15.55 4.94 9.20
N TYR A 75 -14.55 4.71 10.03
CA TYR A 75 -13.39 5.58 10.21
C TYR A 75 -12.12 4.87 9.79
N THR A 76 -11.21 5.58 9.14
CA THR A 76 -9.92 5.04 8.67
C THR A 76 -8.76 5.84 9.25
N VAL A 77 -7.79 5.15 9.84
CA VAL A 77 -6.54 5.74 10.31
C VAL A 77 -5.43 5.40 9.31
N GLY A 78 -4.87 6.41 8.66
CA GLY A 78 -3.67 6.26 7.84
C GLY A 78 -2.41 6.41 8.68
N VAL A 79 -1.51 5.43 8.62
CA VAL A 79 -0.21 5.47 9.30
C VAL A 79 0.91 5.50 8.28
N ASP A 80 1.85 6.42 8.46
CA ASP A 80 3.06 6.49 7.63
C ASP A 80 4.22 7.12 8.42
N PHE A 81 5.44 6.71 8.11
CA PHE A 81 6.63 7.35 8.66
C PHE A 81 7.00 8.65 7.92
N SER A 82 6.43 8.88 6.73
CA SER A 82 6.69 10.05 5.88
C SER A 82 5.64 11.15 6.11
N LEU A 83 5.89 12.05 7.05
CA LEU A 83 5.02 13.21 7.30
C LEU A 83 4.71 14.04 6.05
N PRO A 84 5.68 14.28 5.11
CA PRO A 84 5.39 14.99 3.87
C PRO A 84 4.35 14.29 2.98
N MET A 85 4.36 12.95 2.92
CA MET A 85 3.36 12.19 2.17
C MET A 85 1.96 12.35 2.78
N MET A 86 1.85 12.17 4.10
CA MET A 86 0.58 12.35 4.82
C MET A 86 0.03 13.78 4.71
N ALA A 87 0.90 14.81 4.74
CA ALA A 87 0.49 16.19 4.53
C ALA A 87 -0.16 16.41 3.15
N LEU A 88 0.35 15.75 2.11
CA LEU A 88 -0.27 15.77 0.78
C LEU A 88 -1.59 15.01 0.75
N GLY A 89 -1.70 13.87 1.44
CA GLY A 89 -2.93 13.13 1.62
C GLY A 89 -4.02 13.99 2.28
N ARG A 90 -3.69 14.67 3.37
CA ARG A 90 -4.59 15.61 4.06
C ARG A 90 -5.08 16.72 3.13
N ARG A 91 -4.16 17.40 2.44
CA ARG A 91 -4.53 18.45 1.46
C ARG A 91 -5.40 17.93 0.30
N LYS A 92 -5.18 16.67 -0.11
CA LYS A 92 -5.99 16.02 -1.15
C LYS A 92 -7.43 15.86 -0.68
N ILE A 93 -7.64 15.44 0.56
CA ILE A 93 -8.96 15.25 1.15
C ILE A 93 -9.66 16.60 1.31
N GLU A 94 -8.97 17.61 1.86
CA GLU A 94 -9.50 18.96 2.11
C GLU A 94 -9.86 19.74 0.83
N ARG A 95 -9.17 19.50 -0.30
CA ARG A 95 -9.36 20.27 -1.55
C ARG A 95 -10.32 19.64 -2.55
N SER A 96 -10.86 18.48 -2.26
CA SER A 96 -11.66 17.74 -3.21
C SER A 96 -13.12 17.68 -2.77
N HIS A 97 -13.99 17.28 -3.72
CA HIS A 97 -15.38 16.87 -3.44
C HIS A 97 -15.48 15.77 -2.35
N LEU A 98 -14.34 15.25 -1.86
CA LEU A 98 -14.26 14.32 -0.74
C LEU A 98 -14.64 15.00 0.58
N GLU A 99 -14.33 16.28 0.75
CA GLU A 99 -14.79 17.08 1.89
C GLU A 99 -16.32 17.19 1.90
N ALA A 100 -16.91 17.52 0.75
CA ALA A 100 -18.36 17.57 0.58
C ALA A 100 -19.06 16.21 0.81
N ALA A 101 -18.33 15.10 0.62
CA ALA A 101 -18.80 13.74 0.92
C ALA A 101 -18.58 13.32 2.40
N GLY A 102 -18.12 14.21 3.27
CA GLY A 102 -17.86 13.94 4.68
C GLY A 102 -16.69 12.98 4.93
N LEU A 103 -15.79 12.79 3.94
CA LEU A 103 -14.64 11.90 4.07
C LEU A 103 -13.52 12.53 4.90
N ALA A 104 -13.45 13.86 4.97
CA ALA A 104 -12.45 14.57 5.76
C ALA A 104 -12.56 14.24 7.26
N ASP A 105 -13.78 14.11 7.76
CA ASP A 105 -14.05 13.81 9.19
C ASP A 105 -13.89 12.31 9.52
N ARG A 106 -13.68 11.47 8.50
CA ARG A 106 -13.60 10.01 8.65
C ARG A 106 -12.23 9.42 8.33
N ILE A 107 -11.23 10.27 8.08
CA ILE A 107 -9.84 9.85 7.83
C ILE A 107 -8.90 10.61 8.74
N GLY A 108 -8.27 9.89 9.68
CA GLY A 108 -7.22 10.41 10.55
C GLY A 108 -5.83 10.02 10.07
N PHE A 109 -4.80 10.75 10.55
CA PHE A 109 -3.40 10.46 10.23
C PHE A 109 -2.56 10.38 11.48
N VAL A 110 -1.74 9.33 11.58
CA VAL A 110 -0.79 9.10 12.68
C VAL A 110 0.59 8.84 12.09
N GLY A 111 1.61 9.54 12.58
CA GLY A 111 3.01 9.24 12.26
C GLY A 111 3.42 7.96 12.97
N GLY A 112 3.94 6.96 12.23
CA GLY A 112 4.32 5.67 12.82
C GLY A 112 5.12 4.80 11.86
N ASP A 113 5.77 3.79 12.44
CA ASP A 113 6.50 2.76 11.69
C ASP A 113 5.59 1.53 11.50
N ALA A 114 5.53 1.01 10.29
CA ALA A 114 4.82 -0.22 9.98
C ALA A 114 5.36 -1.45 10.73
N LEU A 115 6.60 -1.38 11.24
CA LEU A 115 7.24 -2.42 12.03
C LEU A 115 6.92 -2.35 13.53
N ALA A 116 6.29 -1.25 13.99
CA ALA A 116 5.89 -1.02 15.37
C ALA A 116 4.71 -0.02 15.38
N LEU A 117 3.51 -0.52 15.10
CA LEU A 117 2.31 0.29 15.00
C LEU A 117 1.91 0.86 16.37
N PRO A 118 1.67 2.19 16.49
CA PRO A 118 1.42 2.84 17.77
C PRO A 118 -0.04 2.68 18.26
N PHE A 119 -0.55 1.44 18.19
CA PHE A 119 -1.91 1.13 18.62
C PHE A 119 -1.92 -0.13 19.48
N PRO A 120 -2.90 -0.26 20.39
CA PRO A 120 -3.13 -1.51 21.13
C PRO A 120 -3.49 -2.67 20.22
N ASP A 121 -3.41 -3.89 20.77
CA ASP A 121 -3.89 -5.09 20.12
C ASP A 121 -5.41 -4.99 19.86
N ASP A 122 -5.89 -5.69 18.84
CA ASP A 122 -7.31 -5.87 18.53
C ASP A 122 -8.12 -4.55 18.40
N THR A 123 -7.46 -3.47 17.94
CA THR A 123 -8.06 -2.13 17.84
C THR A 123 -8.93 -1.96 16.59
N PHE A 124 -8.56 -2.58 15.48
CA PHE A 124 -9.15 -2.33 14.17
C PHE A 124 -9.97 -3.53 13.66
N ASP A 125 -11.05 -3.26 12.91
CA ASP A 125 -11.83 -4.28 12.23
C ASP A 125 -11.14 -4.79 10.96
N CYS A 126 -10.29 -3.97 10.34
CA CYS A 126 -9.45 -4.39 9.21
C CYS A 126 -8.18 -3.56 9.09
N ALA A 127 -7.15 -4.16 8.47
CA ALA A 127 -5.94 -3.46 8.05
C ALA A 127 -5.72 -3.62 6.56
N VAL A 128 -5.28 -2.54 5.91
CA VAL A 128 -4.88 -2.56 4.51
C VAL A 128 -3.47 -2.01 4.35
N SER A 129 -2.78 -2.41 3.29
CA SER A 129 -1.52 -1.80 2.85
C SER A 129 -1.43 -1.86 1.33
N GLY A 130 -1.09 -0.74 0.69
CA GLY A 130 -1.04 -0.63 -0.76
C GLY A 130 0.31 -0.16 -1.29
N PHE A 131 1.00 -1.00 -2.09
CA PHE A 131 2.27 -0.70 -2.75
C PHE A 131 3.41 -0.32 -1.78
N ALA A 132 3.39 -0.87 -0.56
CA ALA A 132 4.28 -0.51 0.52
C ALA A 132 5.21 -1.66 0.98
N LEU A 133 4.73 -2.90 1.00
CA LEU A 133 5.45 -4.02 1.61
C LEU A 133 6.83 -4.29 0.97
N ARG A 134 7.00 -4.01 -0.31
CA ARG A 134 8.32 -4.12 -0.97
C ARG A 134 9.36 -3.14 -0.44
N ASN A 135 8.92 -2.08 0.23
CA ASN A 135 9.75 -0.99 0.73
C ASN A 135 10.10 -1.13 2.21
N VAL A 136 9.34 -1.92 2.98
CA VAL A 136 9.63 -2.16 4.40
C VAL A 136 10.93 -2.98 4.57
N THR A 137 11.53 -2.90 5.73
CA THR A 137 12.74 -3.68 6.04
C THR A 137 12.41 -5.12 6.39
N SER A 138 11.26 -5.37 7.00
CA SER A 138 10.79 -6.71 7.40
C SER A 138 9.31 -6.92 7.07
N VAL A 139 9.03 -7.69 6.01
CA VAL A 139 7.65 -8.10 5.67
C VAL A 139 7.01 -8.94 6.77
N PRO A 140 7.70 -9.95 7.37
CA PRO A 140 7.12 -10.73 8.48
C PRO A 140 6.70 -9.87 9.67
N GLN A 141 7.54 -8.92 10.07
CA GLN A 141 7.26 -8.05 11.20
C GLN A 141 6.10 -7.09 10.89
N THR A 142 6.05 -6.50 9.69
CA THR A 142 4.91 -5.67 9.26
C THR A 142 3.60 -6.46 9.30
N LEU A 143 3.58 -7.69 8.78
CA LEU A 143 2.40 -8.55 8.81
C LEU A 143 2.00 -8.95 10.25
N ALA A 144 2.99 -9.20 11.12
CA ALA A 144 2.74 -9.48 12.53
C ALA A 144 2.11 -8.27 13.25
N GLU A 145 2.59 -7.06 13.00
CA GLU A 145 2.00 -5.84 13.55
C GLU A 145 0.60 -5.56 13.00
N MET A 146 0.38 -5.74 11.69
CA MET A 146 -0.97 -5.65 11.12
C MET A 146 -1.92 -6.66 11.77
N ARG A 147 -1.44 -7.90 11.99
CA ARG A 147 -2.24 -8.94 12.65
C ARG A 147 -2.51 -8.59 14.12
N ARG A 148 -1.53 -8.05 14.84
CA ARG A 148 -1.65 -7.68 16.25
C ARG A 148 -2.74 -6.61 16.49
N VAL A 149 -2.78 -5.60 15.63
CA VAL A 149 -3.72 -4.48 15.81
C VAL A 149 -5.12 -4.75 15.27
N VAL A 150 -5.34 -5.85 14.54
CA VAL A 150 -6.65 -6.22 13.98
C VAL A 150 -7.34 -7.23 14.87
N ALA A 151 -8.58 -6.94 15.22
CA ALA A 151 -9.41 -7.80 16.05
C ALA A 151 -9.67 -9.19 15.42
N PRO A 152 -9.89 -10.22 16.23
CA PRO A 152 -10.29 -11.55 15.75
C PRO A 152 -11.48 -11.50 14.79
N GLY A 153 -11.38 -12.20 13.67
CA GLY A 153 -12.37 -12.17 12.58
C GLY A 153 -12.19 -11.00 11.60
N GLY A 154 -11.37 -10.03 11.93
CA GLY A 154 -11.03 -8.91 11.05
C GLY A 154 -10.16 -9.33 9.86
N ARG A 155 -10.06 -8.48 8.84
CA ARG A 155 -9.35 -8.79 7.60
C ARG A 155 -8.09 -7.98 7.43
N ILE A 156 -7.08 -8.63 6.86
CA ILE A 156 -5.85 -7.96 6.41
C ILE A 156 -5.77 -8.07 4.91
N VAL A 157 -5.62 -6.91 4.22
CA VAL A 157 -5.54 -6.84 2.77
C VAL A 157 -4.25 -6.18 2.34
N VAL A 158 -3.52 -6.83 1.44
CA VAL A 158 -2.28 -6.31 0.86
C VAL A 158 -2.44 -6.20 -0.65
N LEU A 159 -2.28 -4.99 -1.18
CA LEU A 159 -2.22 -4.70 -2.60
C LEU A 159 -0.77 -4.38 -2.98
N GLU A 160 -0.16 -5.17 -3.88
CA GLU A 160 1.23 -4.96 -4.25
C GLU A 160 1.49 -5.21 -5.75
N LEU A 161 2.55 -4.56 -6.27
CA LEU A 161 3.05 -4.87 -7.60
C LEU A 161 3.72 -6.23 -7.61
N THR A 162 3.53 -6.96 -8.71
CA THR A 162 4.12 -8.29 -8.90
C THR A 162 4.61 -8.48 -10.34
N LYS A 163 5.19 -9.63 -10.59
CA LYS A 163 5.73 -9.98 -11.92
C LYS A 163 4.63 -10.66 -12.75
N PRO A 164 4.33 -10.18 -13.97
CA PRO A 164 3.36 -10.83 -14.85
C PRO A 164 3.64 -12.33 -15.00
N THR A 165 2.58 -13.13 -14.99
CA THR A 165 2.69 -14.60 -15.03
C THR A 165 2.93 -15.13 -16.45
N LEU A 166 2.38 -14.48 -17.48
CA LEU A 166 2.53 -14.88 -18.88
C LEU A 166 3.97 -14.61 -19.37
N PRO A 167 4.74 -15.62 -19.82
CA PRO A 167 6.18 -15.47 -20.09
C PRO A 167 6.52 -14.39 -21.12
N ILE A 168 5.78 -14.31 -22.24
CA ILE A 168 6.01 -13.31 -23.29
C ILE A 168 5.70 -11.92 -22.76
N PHE A 169 4.53 -11.75 -22.12
CA PHE A 169 4.10 -10.47 -21.54
C PHE A 169 5.06 -10.03 -20.45
N ARG A 170 5.52 -10.92 -19.57
CA ARG A 170 6.54 -10.65 -18.54
C ARG A 170 7.83 -10.12 -19.14
N ARG A 171 8.32 -10.69 -20.27
CA ARG A 171 9.55 -10.24 -20.93
C ARG A 171 9.39 -8.82 -21.49
N VAL A 172 8.29 -8.55 -22.18
CA VAL A 172 7.98 -7.22 -22.74
C VAL A 172 7.77 -6.20 -21.64
N PHE A 173 6.97 -6.53 -20.63
CA PHE A 173 6.71 -5.68 -19.47
C PHE A 173 8.00 -5.33 -18.73
N ARG A 174 8.85 -6.30 -18.43
CA ARG A 174 10.13 -6.07 -17.75
C ARG A 174 11.03 -5.16 -18.55
N LEU A 175 11.15 -5.39 -19.87
CA LEU A 175 11.95 -4.53 -20.75
C LEU A 175 11.44 -3.08 -20.74
N ALA A 176 10.13 -2.88 -20.91
CA ALA A 176 9.50 -1.57 -20.87
C ALA A 176 9.64 -0.91 -19.48
N PHE A 177 9.39 -1.66 -18.41
CA PHE A 177 9.43 -1.17 -17.03
C PHE A 177 10.84 -0.71 -16.63
N HIS A 178 11.89 -1.45 -17.02
CA HIS A 178 13.29 -1.06 -16.75
C HIS A 178 13.85 0.01 -17.70
N ARG A 179 13.35 0.07 -18.95
CA ARG A 179 13.90 1.01 -19.96
C ARG A 179 13.14 2.33 -20.04
N LEU A 180 11.83 2.35 -19.81
CA LEU A 180 10.99 3.53 -19.99
C LEU A 180 10.67 4.24 -18.66
N VAL A 181 10.44 3.50 -17.59
CA VAL A 181 10.05 4.10 -16.30
C VAL A 181 11.16 5.01 -15.70
N PRO A 182 12.45 4.60 -15.65
CA PRO A 182 13.47 5.46 -15.07
C PRO A 182 13.67 6.79 -15.79
N PRO A 183 13.81 6.86 -17.14
CA PRO A 183 14.00 8.15 -17.81
C PRO A 183 12.75 9.03 -17.77
N ILE A 184 11.55 8.44 -17.94
CA ILE A 184 10.29 9.21 -17.90
C ILE A 184 10.04 9.73 -16.48
N GLY A 185 10.18 8.86 -15.47
CA GLY A 185 10.00 9.25 -14.08
C GLY A 185 11.02 10.27 -13.62
N GLY A 186 12.28 10.08 -13.97
CA GLY A 186 13.35 11.02 -13.69
C GLY A 186 13.11 12.39 -14.33
N TRP A 187 12.66 12.43 -15.58
CA TRP A 187 12.33 13.68 -16.28
C TRP A 187 11.15 14.43 -15.65
N ILE A 188 10.08 13.69 -15.30
CA ILE A 188 8.87 14.28 -14.71
C ILE A 188 9.11 14.76 -13.28
N THR A 189 9.86 14.00 -12.47
CA THR A 189 9.97 14.26 -11.03
C THR A 189 11.26 14.96 -10.63
N GLY A 190 12.30 14.88 -11.45
CA GLY A 190 13.66 15.30 -11.09
C GLY A 190 14.43 14.27 -10.25
N GLU A 191 13.84 13.08 -10.00
CA GLU A 191 14.38 12.05 -9.08
C GLU A 191 14.61 10.71 -9.82
N PRO A 192 15.63 10.59 -10.69
CA PRO A 192 15.85 9.39 -11.49
C PRO A 192 16.18 8.15 -10.64
N GLU A 193 16.75 8.32 -9.44
CA GLU A 193 17.08 7.23 -8.53
C GLU A 193 15.82 6.51 -8.00
N ALA A 194 14.78 7.26 -7.68
CA ALA A 194 13.51 6.69 -7.22
C ALA A 194 12.87 5.77 -8.28
N TYR A 195 12.99 6.14 -9.54
CA TYR A 195 12.42 5.37 -10.65
C TYR A 195 13.35 4.27 -11.19
N ARG A 196 14.62 4.25 -10.82
CA ARG A 196 15.48 3.07 -10.91
C ARG A 196 15.19 2.07 -9.80
N TYR A 197 15.00 2.57 -8.58
CA TYR A 197 14.65 1.73 -7.43
C TYR A 197 13.32 0.98 -7.63
N LEU A 198 12.32 1.58 -8.27
CA LEU A 198 10.99 0.98 -8.42
C LEU A 198 11.02 -0.37 -9.16
N PRO A 199 11.54 -0.52 -10.40
CA PRO A 199 11.64 -1.82 -11.05
C PRO A 199 12.46 -2.83 -10.24
N GLU A 200 13.59 -2.40 -9.65
CA GLU A 200 14.44 -3.26 -8.83
C GLU A 200 13.72 -3.76 -7.58
N SER A 201 12.92 -2.91 -6.91
CA SER A 201 12.14 -3.31 -5.74
C SER A 201 11.08 -4.35 -6.09
N VAL A 202 10.42 -4.22 -7.25
CA VAL A 202 9.45 -5.22 -7.74
C VAL A 202 10.15 -6.53 -8.09
N ASP A 203 11.33 -6.49 -8.73
CA ASP A 203 12.07 -7.69 -9.10
C ASP A 203 12.56 -8.50 -7.88
N ARG A 204 12.88 -7.80 -6.78
CA ARG A 204 13.33 -8.43 -5.53
C ARG A 204 12.18 -8.83 -4.62
N PHE A 205 10.98 -8.31 -4.86
CA PHE A 205 9.84 -8.57 -3.99
C PHE A 205 9.30 -10.00 -4.18
N LEU A 206 8.58 -10.46 -3.18
CA LEU A 206 7.95 -11.77 -3.11
C LEU A 206 6.99 -11.99 -4.30
N SER A 207 6.89 -13.23 -4.75
CA SER A 207 5.79 -13.65 -5.63
C SER A 207 4.46 -13.65 -4.85
N PRO A 208 3.31 -13.68 -5.54
CA PRO A 208 2.03 -13.77 -4.86
C PRO A 208 1.91 -15.00 -3.95
N GLU A 209 2.45 -16.15 -4.36
CA GLU A 209 2.48 -17.38 -3.58
C GLU A 209 3.33 -17.25 -2.31
N GLU A 210 4.51 -16.63 -2.44
CA GLU A 210 5.39 -16.38 -1.30
C GLU A 210 4.73 -15.41 -0.30
N LEU A 211 4.13 -14.31 -0.78
CA LEU A 211 3.43 -13.37 0.09
C LEU A 211 2.24 -14.03 0.80
N LYS A 212 1.46 -14.87 0.10
CA LYS A 212 0.42 -15.70 0.71
C LYS A 212 0.99 -16.54 1.85
N ALA A 213 2.09 -17.25 1.62
CA ALA A 213 2.75 -18.08 2.63
C ALA A 213 3.25 -17.26 3.84
N PHE A 214 3.72 -16.02 3.62
CA PHE A 214 4.09 -15.12 4.71
C PHE A 214 2.88 -14.67 5.53
N MET A 215 1.74 -14.39 4.89
CA MET A 215 0.49 -14.05 5.57
C MET A 215 -0.02 -15.23 6.41
N GLU A 216 0.03 -16.45 5.87
CA GLU A 216 -0.33 -17.68 6.60
C GLU A 216 0.58 -17.91 7.81
N LYS A 217 1.91 -17.71 7.65
CA LYS A 217 2.88 -17.79 8.76
C LYS A 217 2.68 -16.71 9.82
N ALA A 218 2.15 -15.55 9.45
CA ALA A 218 1.78 -14.51 10.40
C ALA A 218 0.50 -14.85 11.20
N GLY A 219 -0.12 -16.01 10.96
CA GLY A 219 -1.29 -16.50 11.69
C GLY A 219 -2.63 -16.11 11.05
N LEU A 220 -2.65 -15.72 9.79
CA LEU A 220 -3.90 -15.47 9.06
C LEU A 220 -4.45 -16.76 8.48
N ARG A 221 -5.78 -16.88 8.47
CA ARG A 221 -6.51 -17.99 7.83
C ARG A 221 -7.15 -17.53 6.53
N GLU A 222 -7.58 -18.50 5.72
CA GLU A 222 -8.32 -18.28 4.47
C GLU A 222 -7.58 -17.33 3.52
N VAL A 223 -6.25 -17.38 3.55
CA VAL A 223 -5.44 -16.46 2.73
C VAL A 223 -5.61 -16.79 1.26
N GLN A 224 -6.11 -15.81 0.52
CA GLN A 224 -6.32 -15.89 -0.92
C GLN A 224 -5.68 -14.68 -1.59
N TYR A 225 -5.38 -14.81 -2.88
CA TYR A 225 -4.97 -13.67 -3.69
C TYR A 225 -5.63 -13.68 -5.07
N ARG A 226 -5.75 -12.50 -5.65
CA ARG A 226 -6.25 -12.27 -6.99
C ARG A 226 -5.24 -11.45 -7.79
N LEU A 227 -4.88 -11.95 -8.97
CA LEU A 227 -4.04 -11.21 -9.92
C LEU A 227 -4.86 -10.15 -10.63
N LEU A 228 -4.27 -8.97 -10.77
CA LEU A 228 -4.83 -7.81 -11.45
C LEU A 228 -3.98 -7.46 -12.67
N ALA A 229 -4.61 -6.97 -13.74
CA ALA A 229 -3.95 -6.52 -14.96
C ALA A 229 -2.88 -7.52 -15.48
N LEU A 230 -3.29 -8.76 -15.74
CA LEU A 230 -2.42 -9.83 -16.24
C LEU A 230 -1.22 -10.14 -15.31
N GLY A 231 -1.38 -9.89 -14.00
CA GLY A 231 -0.37 -10.14 -12.98
C GLY A 231 0.64 -9.01 -12.80
N ILE A 232 0.33 -7.77 -13.22
CA ILE A 232 1.15 -6.59 -12.87
C ILE A 232 0.99 -6.25 -11.38
N ALA A 233 -0.18 -6.49 -10.82
CA ALA A 233 -0.44 -6.35 -9.40
C ALA A 233 -1.18 -7.58 -8.86
N ALA A 234 -1.12 -7.79 -7.57
CA ALA A 234 -1.89 -8.77 -6.84
C ALA A 234 -2.51 -8.15 -5.60
N VAL A 235 -3.73 -8.56 -5.28
CA VAL A 235 -4.38 -8.24 -4.02
C VAL A 235 -4.54 -9.53 -3.22
N HIS A 236 -4.05 -9.51 -1.98
CA HIS A 236 -4.15 -10.61 -1.02
C HIS A 236 -5.13 -10.24 0.07
N VAL A 237 -5.85 -11.21 0.58
CA VAL A 237 -6.72 -11.06 1.75
C VAL A 237 -6.56 -12.29 2.65
N GLY A 238 -6.54 -12.06 3.96
CA GLY A 238 -6.56 -13.10 4.97
C GLY A 238 -7.38 -12.65 6.17
N VAL A 239 -7.86 -13.60 6.98
CA VAL A 239 -8.67 -13.36 8.17
C VAL A 239 -7.85 -13.60 9.42
N VAL A 240 -7.94 -12.71 10.40
CA VAL A 240 -7.29 -12.85 11.70
C VAL A 240 -7.99 -13.95 12.51
N ASN A 241 -7.21 -14.87 13.07
CA ASN A 241 -7.74 -15.93 13.94
C ASN A 241 -8.31 -15.34 15.22
N GLY A 242 -9.46 -15.86 15.66
CA GLY A 242 -9.96 -15.70 17.00
C GLY A 242 -9.27 -16.63 17.99
#